data_3bb19a086e83fded682e76796d506ed1
#
_entry.id   3bb19a086e83fded682e76796d506ed1
#
_cell.length_a   1.000
_cell.length_b   1.000
_cell.length_c   1.000
_cell.angle_alpha   90.00
_cell.angle_beta   90.00
_cell.angle_gamma   90.00
#
_symmetry.space_group_name_H-M   'P 1'
#
loop_
_entity.id
_entity.type
_entity.pdbx_description
1 polymer ?
#
loop_
_entity_poly.entity_id
_entity_poly.type
_entity_poly.pdbx_seq_one_letter_code
_entity_poly.pdbx_strand_id
1 'polypeptide(L)'
;VTSADTTLPTPLQLPTIAPVPDVLADLEWRGLLAQTTDREALSRDLAAGPLTVYCGFDPTADSLHVGSLVPLLALKRFQLAGHRPIALAGGATGFIGDPTGRTTDRVMSSPEEIAARVELLKAQMMRFLTFDSSPTGAIMADNLDWTAPLSALEFLRDVGRHFPVSQMLARESVSARLESGGLSFTEMSYQLLQSLDFVELYRRFGCTAQIGGNDQWGNITAGLDLLRRMESGSGHAMTFPLVTDSAGQKIGKSTGGGSVWLDAAMTSPYALWQFCLNVDDRDAGTYLRLLTFIGQDEVEALDVATAEKPHARAAQRRLADELVALVHGADEVVLVKAAAAALFGGGTLADLDEATLTAALAEAPSITVTGETPSVVDLLADGLSLSRSEARRAVREGGAYLNNAKVTDDTAVAADEDWLHGRFLVLRKGKRTMLVVERPRSG
;
A
#
# COMPACT_ATOMS: atom_id res chain seq x y z
N VAL A 1 17.73 3.66 -31.93
CA VAL A 1 16.63 3.40 -30.94
C VAL A 1 16.69 1.93 -30.63
N THR A 2 17.41 1.56 -29.58
CA THR A 2 17.51 0.19 -29.06
C THR A 2 16.31 -0.05 -28.17
N SER A 3 15.48 -1.05 -28.53
CA SER A 3 14.40 -1.54 -27.68
C SER A 3 14.99 -2.04 -26.36
N ALA A 4 14.67 -1.37 -25.25
CA ALA A 4 14.88 -1.93 -23.93
C ALA A 4 13.96 -3.15 -23.80
N ASP A 5 14.54 -4.30 -23.63
CA ASP A 5 13.88 -5.58 -23.34
C ASP A 5 13.29 -5.47 -21.93
N THR A 6 12.05 -4.97 -21.84
CA THR A 6 11.34 -4.88 -20.59
C THR A 6 10.79 -6.28 -20.30
N THR A 7 11.63 -7.15 -19.74
CA THR A 7 11.16 -8.40 -19.15
C THR A 7 10.19 -8.04 -18.03
N LEU A 8 8.90 -8.33 -18.25
CA LEU A 8 7.86 -8.21 -17.23
C LEU A 8 8.32 -8.99 -15.98
N PRO A 9 8.19 -8.41 -14.80
CA PRO A 9 8.57 -9.11 -13.57
C PRO A 9 7.79 -10.41 -13.48
N THR A 10 8.49 -11.48 -13.11
CA THR A 10 7.87 -12.80 -12.88
C THR A 10 6.69 -12.63 -11.93
N PRO A 11 5.49 -13.10 -12.27
CA PRO A 11 4.34 -13.01 -11.38
C PRO A 11 4.69 -13.63 -10.03
N LEU A 12 4.50 -12.89 -8.95
CA LEU A 12 4.59 -13.47 -7.61
C LEU A 12 3.53 -14.57 -7.51
N GLN A 13 3.93 -15.74 -7.03
CA GLN A 13 2.96 -16.75 -6.64
C GLN A 13 2.27 -16.25 -5.38
N LEU A 14 1.06 -15.69 -5.54
CA LEU A 14 0.21 -15.41 -4.40
C LEU A 14 0.01 -16.70 -3.58
N PRO A 15 -0.09 -16.61 -2.25
CA PRO A 15 -0.48 -17.75 -1.43
C PRO A 15 -1.76 -18.38 -2.00
N THR A 16 -1.91 -19.68 -1.86
CA THR A 16 -3.15 -20.37 -2.30
C THR A 16 -4.34 -19.77 -1.54
N ILE A 17 -5.15 -18.98 -2.23
CA ILE A 17 -6.31 -18.32 -1.66
C ILE A 17 -7.53 -19.20 -1.90
N ALA A 18 -8.33 -19.42 -0.86
CA ALA A 18 -9.57 -20.17 -0.97
C ALA A 18 -10.58 -19.47 -1.89
N PRO A 19 -11.42 -20.23 -2.63
CA PRO A 19 -12.53 -19.65 -3.39
C PRO A 19 -13.45 -18.81 -2.49
N VAL A 20 -14.01 -17.74 -3.05
CA VAL A 20 -14.99 -16.87 -2.38
C VAL A 20 -16.36 -17.19 -2.99
N PRO A 21 -17.20 -18.05 -2.38
CA PRO A 21 -18.45 -18.48 -2.97
C PRO A 21 -19.49 -17.36 -3.09
N ASP A 22 -19.51 -16.43 -2.14
CA ASP A 22 -20.38 -15.26 -2.09
C ASP A 22 -19.55 -14.04 -1.75
N VAL A 23 -19.28 -13.22 -2.77
CA VAL A 23 -18.45 -12.03 -2.63
C VAL A 23 -19.09 -10.96 -1.77
N LEU A 24 -20.44 -10.82 -1.79
CA LEU A 24 -21.12 -9.83 -0.96
C LEU A 24 -21.06 -10.22 0.50
N ALA A 25 -21.32 -11.49 0.84
CA ALA A 25 -21.19 -11.97 2.21
C ALA A 25 -19.77 -11.83 2.74
N ASP A 26 -18.74 -12.13 1.92
CA ASP A 26 -17.33 -11.95 2.30
C ASP A 26 -17.00 -10.46 2.54
N LEU A 27 -17.46 -9.56 1.66
CA LEU A 27 -17.23 -8.12 1.82
C LEU A 27 -17.96 -7.55 3.05
N GLU A 28 -19.20 -7.99 3.32
CA GLU A 28 -19.99 -7.58 4.49
C GLU A 28 -19.33 -8.03 5.78
N TRP A 29 -18.96 -9.32 5.87
CA TRP A 29 -18.26 -9.84 7.04
C TRP A 29 -16.95 -9.09 7.34
N ARG A 30 -16.19 -8.76 6.30
CA ARG A 30 -14.94 -8.01 6.44
C ARG A 30 -15.13 -6.54 6.79
N GLY A 31 -16.36 -6.02 6.74
CA GLY A 31 -16.64 -4.61 6.90
C GLY A 31 -16.24 -3.76 5.70
N LEU A 32 -16.17 -4.38 4.51
CA LEU A 32 -15.77 -3.73 3.25
C LEU A 32 -16.95 -3.11 2.50
N LEU A 33 -18.19 -3.25 2.95
CA LEU A 33 -19.36 -2.67 2.29
C LEU A 33 -19.85 -1.44 3.05
N ALA A 34 -19.61 -0.23 2.49
CA ALA A 34 -20.11 1.02 3.05
C ALA A 34 -21.43 1.45 2.42
N GLN A 35 -21.48 1.54 1.09
CA GLN A 35 -22.67 1.92 0.34
C GLN A 35 -22.78 1.09 -0.94
N THR A 36 -24.01 0.86 -1.37
CA THR A 36 -24.33 0.29 -2.69
C THR A 36 -25.61 0.90 -3.23
N THR A 37 -25.77 0.97 -4.56
CA THR A 37 -26.94 1.57 -5.20
C THR A 37 -28.22 0.77 -4.95
N ASP A 38 -28.19 -0.52 -5.28
CA ASP A 38 -29.31 -1.44 -5.07
C ASP A 38 -28.73 -2.82 -4.71
N ARG A 39 -28.76 -3.15 -3.41
CA ARG A 39 -28.15 -4.37 -2.91
C ARG A 39 -28.85 -5.64 -3.45
N GLU A 40 -30.16 -5.60 -3.61
CA GLU A 40 -30.92 -6.76 -4.07
C GLU A 40 -30.67 -7.01 -5.57
N ALA A 41 -30.66 -5.96 -6.38
CA ALA A 41 -30.32 -6.06 -7.79
C ALA A 41 -28.88 -6.53 -7.98
N LEU A 42 -27.92 -5.96 -7.26
CA LEU A 42 -26.51 -6.39 -7.29
C LEU A 42 -26.37 -7.88 -6.92
N SER A 43 -27.01 -8.33 -5.85
CA SER A 43 -26.98 -9.74 -5.42
C SER A 43 -27.56 -10.69 -6.47
N ARG A 44 -28.67 -10.30 -7.11
CA ARG A 44 -29.27 -11.10 -8.21
C ARG A 44 -28.35 -11.20 -9.41
N ASP A 45 -27.75 -10.08 -9.80
CA ASP A 45 -26.89 -10.01 -10.98
C ASP A 45 -25.58 -10.78 -10.76
N LEU A 46 -25.00 -10.70 -9.55
CA LEU A 46 -23.83 -11.51 -9.17
C LEU A 46 -24.16 -13.02 -9.19
N ALA A 47 -25.34 -13.41 -8.74
CA ALA A 47 -25.78 -14.82 -8.77
C ALA A 47 -26.16 -15.32 -10.18
N ALA A 48 -26.53 -14.41 -11.08
CA ALA A 48 -26.95 -14.76 -12.43
C ALA A 48 -25.78 -15.14 -13.36
N GLY A 49 -24.56 -14.70 -13.05
CA GLY A 49 -23.37 -15.03 -13.85
C GLY A 49 -22.19 -14.08 -13.62
N PRO A 50 -21.12 -14.24 -14.41
CA PRO A 50 -19.95 -13.38 -14.30
C PRO A 50 -20.28 -11.91 -14.56
N LEU A 51 -20.01 -11.05 -13.60
CA LEU A 51 -20.11 -9.60 -13.70
C LEU A 51 -18.72 -9.03 -14.02
N THR A 52 -18.66 -8.00 -14.87
CA THR A 52 -17.42 -7.23 -15.06
C THR A 52 -17.44 -6.02 -14.12
N VAL A 53 -16.43 -5.93 -13.25
CA VAL A 53 -16.31 -4.91 -12.19
C VAL A 53 -14.98 -4.17 -12.29
N TYR A 54 -14.97 -2.86 -12.10
CA TYR A 54 -13.72 -2.10 -12.15
C TYR A 54 -13.45 -1.23 -10.92
N CYS A 55 -12.18 -0.96 -10.72
CA CYS A 55 -11.69 0.10 -9.84
C CYS A 55 -10.58 0.88 -10.53
N GLY A 56 -10.59 2.20 -10.36
CA GLY A 56 -9.55 3.10 -10.89
C GLY A 56 -8.45 3.37 -9.86
N PHE A 57 -7.22 3.52 -10.36
CA PHE A 57 -6.02 3.81 -9.58
C PHE A 57 -5.22 4.93 -10.25
N ASP A 58 -5.22 6.11 -9.63
CA ASP A 58 -4.48 7.27 -10.13
C ASP A 58 -2.99 7.19 -9.80
N PRO A 59 -2.10 7.57 -10.75
CA PRO A 59 -0.66 7.55 -10.60
C PRO A 59 -0.17 8.74 -9.76
N THR A 60 -0.52 8.75 -8.46
CA THR A 60 -0.20 9.85 -7.53
C THR A 60 1.22 9.79 -6.98
N ALA A 61 1.90 8.66 -7.12
CA ALA A 61 3.26 8.39 -6.72
C ALA A 61 3.82 7.21 -7.56
N ASP A 62 5.09 6.91 -7.37
CA ASP A 62 5.78 5.82 -8.08
C ASP A 62 5.40 4.42 -7.57
N SER A 63 4.56 4.34 -6.55
CA SER A 63 4.04 3.10 -5.97
C SER A 63 2.62 3.26 -5.46
N LEU A 64 1.88 2.16 -5.42
CA LEU A 64 0.70 2.00 -4.58
C LEU A 64 1.12 1.94 -3.11
N HIS A 65 0.23 2.32 -2.20
CA HIS A 65 0.45 2.22 -0.76
C HIS A 65 -0.51 1.19 -0.12
N VAL A 66 -0.29 0.83 1.14
CA VAL A 66 -1.11 -0.17 1.85
C VAL A 66 -2.61 0.13 1.77
N GLY A 67 -3.02 1.40 1.80
CA GLY A 67 -4.44 1.76 1.62
C GLY A 67 -5.01 1.41 0.24
N SER A 68 -4.18 1.36 -0.80
CA SER A 68 -4.58 0.95 -2.15
C SER A 68 -4.83 -0.55 -2.27
N LEU A 69 -4.33 -1.35 -1.30
CA LEU A 69 -4.61 -2.78 -1.26
C LEU A 69 -6.10 -3.07 -1.05
N VAL A 70 -6.80 -2.25 -0.27
CA VAL A 70 -8.23 -2.51 0.02
C VAL A 70 -9.05 -2.67 -1.27
N PRO A 71 -9.10 -1.69 -2.19
CA PRO A 71 -9.83 -1.86 -3.45
C PRO A 71 -9.20 -2.93 -4.36
N LEU A 72 -7.89 -3.09 -4.36
CA LEU A 72 -7.21 -4.07 -5.20
C LEU A 72 -7.52 -5.51 -4.76
N LEU A 73 -7.49 -5.78 -3.46
CA LEU A 73 -7.87 -7.08 -2.90
C LEU A 73 -9.39 -7.34 -3.03
N ALA A 74 -10.22 -6.29 -3.04
CA ALA A 74 -11.63 -6.43 -3.35
C ALA A 74 -11.83 -6.88 -4.80
N LEU A 75 -11.13 -6.29 -5.79
CA LEU A 75 -11.13 -6.80 -7.17
C LEU A 75 -10.70 -8.27 -7.23
N LYS A 76 -9.68 -8.66 -6.45
CA LYS A 76 -9.26 -10.07 -6.37
C LYS A 76 -10.36 -10.97 -5.78
N ARG A 77 -11.12 -10.50 -4.78
CA ARG A 77 -12.26 -11.25 -4.23
C ARG A 77 -13.36 -11.47 -5.27
N PHE A 78 -13.68 -10.45 -6.07
CA PHE A 78 -14.58 -10.62 -7.22
C PHE A 78 -14.06 -11.66 -8.21
N GLN A 79 -12.76 -11.65 -8.51
CA GLN A 79 -12.14 -12.65 -9.38
C GLN A 79 -12.27 -14.07 -8.82
N LEU A 80 -12.00 -14.26 -7.54
CA LEU A 80 -12.10 -15.54 -6.83
C LEU A 80 -13.55 -16.05 -6.73
N ALA A 81 -14.51 -15.13 -6.78
CA ALA A 81 -15.95 -15.44 -6.82
C ALA A 81 -16.47 -15.72 -8.23
N GLY A 82 -15.62 -15.70 -9.26
CA GLY A 82 -16.00 -16.01 -10.63
C GLY A 82 -16.42 -14.80 -11.48
N HIS A 83 -16.13 -13.57 -11.02
CA HIS A 83 -16.40 -12.34 -11.76
C HIS A 83 -15.14 -11.83 -12.46
N ARG A 84 -15.28 -10.91 -13.40
CA ARG A 84 -14.19 -10.38 -14.20
C ARG A 84 -13.75 -8.99 -13.72
N PRO A 85 -12.58 -8.83 -13.08
CA PRO A 85 -12.11 -7.54 -12.64
C PRO A 85 -11.42 -6.76 -13.77
N ILE A 86 -11.58 -5.43 -13.75
CA ILE A 86 -10.77 -4.48 -14.51
C ILE A 86 -9.98 -3.61 -13.52
N ALA A 87 -8.66 -3.63 -13.64
CA ALA A 87 -7.80 -2.67 -12.99
C ALA A 87 -7.56 -1.51 -13.96
N LEU A 88 -8.11 -0.33 -13.63
CA LEU A 88 -8.03 0.85 -14.49
C LEU A 88 -6.90 1.76 -14.00
N ALA A 89 -5.88 1.96 -14.82
CA ALA A 89 -4.87 2.97 -14.58
C ALA A 89 -5.37 4.36 -14.99
N GLY A 90 -5.19 5.34 -14.12
CA GLY A 90 -5.63 6.72 -14.34
C GLY A 90 -4.65 7.55 -15.16
N GLY A 91 -4.29 7.11 -16.39
CA GLY A 91 -3.36 7.84 -17.26
C GLY A 91 -3.86 9.24 -17.59
N ALA A 92 -5.16 9.40 -17.92
CA ALA A 92 -5.77 10.71 -18.16
C ALA A 92 -6.12 11.45 -16.87
N THR A 93 -6.74 10.78 -15.91
CA THR A 93 -7.14 11.38 -14.63
C THR A 93 -5.94 11.80 -13.79
N GLY A 94 -4.80 11.15 -13.96
CA GLY A 94 -3.53 11.52 -13.33
C GLY A 94 -3.04 12.92 -13.70
N PHE A 95 -3.35 13.44 -14.90
CA PHE A 95 -3.02 14.80 -15.30
C PHE A 95 -3.82 15.86 -14.54
N ILE A 96 -5.03 15.53 -14.15
CA ILE A 96 -5.96 16.45 -13.49
C ILE A 96 -5.83 16.33 -11.97
N GLY A 97 -5.89 15.12 -11.46
CA GLY A 97 -5.89 14.77 -10.04
C GLY A 97 -7.24 14.96 -9.37
N ASP A 98 -7.66 13.96 -8.61
CA ASP A 98 -8.90 13.98 -7.85
C ASP A 98 -8.86 15.07 -6.74
N PRO A 99 -9.79 16.04 -6.72
CA PRO A 99 -9.90 17.02 -5.65
C PRO A 99 -10.48 16.46 -4.35
N THR A 100 -11.09 15.27 -4.39
CA THR A 100 -11.81 14.68 -3.26
C THR A 100 -10.90 14.46 -2.05
N GLY A 101 -11.32 14.97 -0.89
CA GLY A 101 -10.60 14.83 0.38
C GLY A 101 -9.30 15.63 0.49
N ARG A 102 -9.11 16.67 -0.35
CA ARG A 102 -7.94 17.57 -0.32
C ARG A 102 -8.35 19.00 -0.03
N THR A 103 -7.42 19.77 0.55
CA THR A 103 -7.61 21.18 0.90
C THR A 103 -6.72 22.12 0.08
N THR A 104 -5.75 21.60 -0.66
CA THR A 104 -4.79 22.38 -1.46
C THR A 104 -4.72 21.88 -2.89
N ASP A 105 -4.38 22.78 -3.82
CA ASP A 105 -4.15 22.45 -5.22
C ASP A 105 -2.99 21.48 -5.40
N ARG A 106 -3.07 20.66 -6.45
CA ARG A 106 -2.04 19.71 -6.78
C ARG A 106 -0.94 20.37 -7.62
N VAL A 107 0.32 20.08 -7.29
CA VAL A 107 1.42 20.32 -8.22
C VAL A 107 1.25 19.36 -9.39
N MET A 108 1.14 19.88 -10.60
CA MET A 108 0.96 19.09 -11.81
C MET A 108 2.27 18.39 -12.17
N SER A 109 2.22 17.07 -12.33
CA SER A 109 3.35 16.28 -12.85
C SER A 109 3.46 16.41 -14.36
N SER A 110 4.67 16.19 -14.90
CA SER A 110 4.87 16.17 -16.36
C SER A 110 4.20 14.96 -17.01
N PRO A 111 3.89 15.01 -18.32
CA PRO A 111 3.35 13.86 -19.03
C PRO A 111 4.24 12.62 -18.96
N GLU A 112 5.55 12.80 -18.98
CA GLU A 112 6.54 11.73 -18.90
C GLU A 112 6.54 11.08 -17.51
N GLU A 113 6.45 11.87 -16.45
CA GLU A 113 6.34 11.37 -15.08
C GLU A 113 5.05 10.57 -14.88
N ILE A 114 3.91 11.05 -15.40
CA ILE A 114 2.64 10.33 -15.30
C ILE A 114 2.71 9.01 -16.06
N ALA A 115 3.23 9.01 -17.28
CA ALA A 115 3.38 7.78 -18.06
C ALA A 115 4.28 6.75 -17.36
N ALA A 116 5.40 7.18 -16.78
CA ALA A 116 6.28 6.31 -16.03
C ALA A 116 5.58 5.71 -14.80
N ARG A 117 4.85 6.53 -14.03
CA ARG A 117 4.08 6.07 -12.86
C ARG A 117 2.97 5.11 -13.24
N VAL A 118 2.27 5.34 -14.35
CA VAL A 118 1.23 4.43 -14.87
C VAL A 118 1.80 3.03 -15.09
N GLU A 119 2.97 2.92 -15.73
CA GLU A 119 3.60 1.62 -15.96
C GLU A 119 4.04 0.94 -14.65
N LEU A 120 4.56 1.70 -13.68
CA LEU A 120 4.87 1.15 -12.35
C LEU A 120 3.63 0.63 -11.63
N LEU A 121 2.53 1.38 -11.67
CA LEU A 121 1.27 0.96 -11.05
C LEU A 121 0.68 -0.27 -11.75
N LYS A 122 0.67 -0.31 -13.10
CA LYS A 122 0.24 -1.49 -13.85
C LYS A 122 1.03 -2.73 -13.44
N ALA A 123 2.36 -2.63 -13.37
CA ALA A 123 3.23 -3.72 -12.94
C ALA A 123 2.90 -4.21 -11.52
N GLN A 124 2.60 -3.30 -10.60
CA GLN A 124 2.19 -3.66 -9.23
C GLN A 124 0.82 -4.34 -9.22
N MET A 125 -0.20 -3.78 -9.91
CA MET A 125 -1.55 -4.38 -9.97
C MET A 125 -1.54 -5.77 -10.58
N MET A 126 -0.68 -6.02 -11.57
CA MET A 126 -0.51 -7.34 -12.19
C MET A 126 -0.05 -8.44 -11.21
N ARG A 127 0.51 -8.08 -10.08
CA ARG A 127 0.94 -9.05 -9.05
C ARG A 127 -0.22 -9.62 -8.24
N PHE A 128 -1.34 -8.90 -8.15
CA PHE A 128 -2.48 -9.25 -7.30
C PHE A 128 -3.64 -9.91 -8.06
N LEU A 129 -3.77 -9.65 -9.35
CA LEU A 129 -4.84 -10.19 -10.19
C LEU A 129 -4.29 -11.23 -11.15
N THR A 130 -5.13 -12.17 -11.57
CA THR A 130 -4.77 -13.17 -12.59
C THR A 130 -5.21 -12.66 -13.95
N PHE A 131 -4.24 -12.43 -14.84
CA PHE A 131 -4.44 -11.97 -16.21
C PHE A 131 -4.24 -13.15 -17.16
N ASP A 132 -5.35 -13.77 -17.57
CA ASP A 132 -5.34 -14.90 -18.50
C ASP A 132 -6.51 -14.79 -19.47
N SER A 133 -6.65 -15.77 -20.37
CA SER A 133 -7.74 -15.82 -21.36
C SER A 133 -9.03 -16.42 -20.82
N SER A 134 -9.12 -16.71 -19.52
CA SER A 134 -10.34 -17.24 -18.91
C SER A 134 -11.45 -16.18 -18.86
N PRO A 135 -12.71 -16.58 -18.72
CA PRO A 135 -13.84 -15.64 -18.56
C PRO A 135 -13.67 -14.70 -17.35
N THR A 136 -12.90 -15.10 -16.35
CA THR A 136 -12.60 -14.33 -15.13
C THR A 136 -11.23 -13.67 -15.16
N GLY A 137 -10.46 -13.85 -16.25
CA GLY A 137 -9.17 -13.20 -16.44
C GLY A 137 -9.30 -11.69 -16.34
N ALA A 138 -8.47 -11.08 -15.51
CA ALA A 138 -8.48 -9.64 -15.30
C ALA A 138 -8.14 -8.86 -16.57
N ILE A 139 -8.65 -7.64 -16.66
CA ILE A 139 -8.30 -6.69 -17.71
C ILE A 139 -7.47 -5.57 -17.08
N MET A 140 -6.35 -5.24 -17.72
CA MET A 140 -5.63 -4.00 -17.45
C MET A 140 -6.09 -2.96 -18.48
N ALA A 141 -6.57 -1.82 -18.02
CA ALA A 141 -7.02 -0.72 -18.88
C ALA A 141 -6.33 0.59 -18.45
N ASP A 142 -6.22 1.52 -19.39
CA ASP A 142 -5.72 2.86 -19.17
C ASP A 142 -6.71 3.87 -19.74
N ASN A 143 -7.20 4.80 -18.92
CA ASN A 143 -8.18 5.77 -19.39
C ASN A 143 -7.62 6.80 -20.39
N LEU A 144 -6.30 6.86 -20.54
CA LEU A 144 -5.68 7.66 -21.59
C LEU A 144 -6.01 7.14 -23.00
N ASP A 145 -6.26 5.81 -23.14
CA ASP A 145 -6.54 5.17 -24.44
C ASP A 145 -7.82 5.69 -25.12
N TRP A 146 -8.78 6.16 -24.36
CA TRP A 146 -10.03 6.72 -24.90
C TRP A 146 -10.16 8.22 -24.66
N THR A 147 -9.39 8.78 -23.74
CA THR A 147 -9.45 10.20 -23.45
C THR A 147 -8.53 11.02 -24.37
N ALA A 148 -7.33 10.53 -24.64
CA ALA A 148 -6.37 11.23 -25.51
C ALA A 148 -6.88 11.48 -26.94
N PRO A 149 -7.63 10.57 -27.59
CA PRO A 149 -8.18 10.83 -28.93
C PRO A 149 -9.29 11.87 -28.98
N LEU A 150 -9.96 12.18 -27.84
CA LEU A 150 -11.08 13.11 -27.81
C LEU A 150 -10.58 14.56 -27.93
N SER A 151 -11.17 15.31 -28.86
CA SER A 151 -10.98 16.76 -28.87
C SER A 151 -11.72 17.41 -27.70
N ALA A 152 -11.24 18.59 -27.25
CA ALA A 152 -11.93 19.37 -26.21
C ALA A 152 -13.38 19.69 -26.59
N LEU A 153 -13.67 19.92 -27.88
CA LEU A 153 -15.03 20.20 -28.33
C LEU A 153 -15.93 18.98 -28.28
N GLU A 154 -15.44 17.82 -28.65
CA GLU A 154 -16.17 16.57 -28.52
C GLU A 154 -16.47 16.24 -27.06
N PHE A 155 -15.47 16.33 -26.18
CA PHE A 155 -15.63 16.08 -24.76
C PHE A 155 -16.70 17.02 -24.14
N LEU A 156 -16.64 18.31 -24.42
CA LEU A 156 -17.61 19.26 -23.90
C LEU A 156 -19.01 19.05 -24.47
N ARG A 157 -19.13 18.77 -25.79
CA ARG A 157 -20.39 18.56 -26.47
C ARG A 157 -21.06 17.24 -26.04
N ASP A 158 -20.31 16.13 -26.00
CA ASP A 158 -20.88 14.79 -25.88
C ASP A 158 -20.93 14.31 -24.43
N VAL A 159 -19.97 14.71 -23.60
CA VAL A 159 -19.92 14.38 -22.17
C VAL A 159 -20.41 15.54 -21.31
N GLY A 160 -19.83 16.73 -21.48
CA GLY A 160 -20.09 17.89 -20.63
C GLY A 160 -21.56 18.31 -20.58
N ARG A 161 -22.31 18.17 -21.70
CA ARG A 161 -23.75 18.48 -21.76
C ARG A 161 -24.59 17.69 -20.74
N HIS A 162 -24.11 16.57 -20.24
CA HIS A 162 -24.83 15.74 -19.29
C HIS A 162 -24.61 16.11 -17.82
N PHE A 163 -23.73 17.11 -17.56
CA PHE A 163 -23.36 17.56 -16.23
C PHE A 163 -23.88 18.97 -15.93
N PRO A 164 -25.09 19.14 -15.36
CA PRO A 164 -25.58 20.46 -14.94
C PRO A 164 -24.68 21.03 -13.84
N VAL A 165 -24.14 22.23 -14.06
CA VAL A 165 -23.22 22.89 -13.12
C VAL A 165 -23.81 23.01 -11.72
N SER A 166 -25.13 23.32 -11.62
CA SER A 166 -25.83 23.41 -10.33
C SER A 166 -25.81 22.13 -9.52
N GLN A 167 -25.87 20.95 -10.19
CA GLN A 167 -25.77 19.65 -9.53
C GLN A 167 -24.33 19.33 -9.11
N MET A 168 -23.34 19.76 -9.91
CA MET A 168 -21.94 19.61 -9.57
C MET A 168 -21.57 20.45 -8.33
N LEU A 169 -22.00 21.69 -8.30
CA LEU A 169 -21.73 22.60 -7.17
C LEU A 169 -22.45 22.21 -5.87
N ALA A 170 -23.59 21.52 -5.97
CA ALA A 170 -24.36 21.06 -4.80
C ALA A 170 -23.77 19.83 -4.11
N ARG A 171 -22.73 19.20 -4.67
CA ARG A 171 -22.11 18.03 -4.06
C ARG A 171 -21.27 18.43 -2.85
N GLU A 172 -21.34 17.62 -1.79
CA GLU A 172 -20.67 17.90 -0.52
C GLU A 172 -19.16 18.12 -0.67
N SER A 173 -18.49 17.26 -1.46
CA SER A 173 -17.05 17.38 -1.72
C SER A 173 -16.67 18.66 -2.47
N VAL A 174 -17.54 19.11 -3.38
CA VAL A 174 -17.34 20.35 -4.16
C VAL A 174 -17.66 21.59 -3.31
N SER A 175 -18.77 21.58 -2.58
CA SER A 175 -19.15 22.73 -1.72
C SER A 175 -18.15 22.97 -0.60
N ALA A 176 -17.65 21.90 0.05
CA ALA A 176 -16.59 22.00 1.06
C ALA A 176 -15.30 22.61 0.50
N ARG A 177 -14.93 22.26 -0.74
CA ARG A 177 -13.76 22.82 -1.43
C ARG A 177 -13.95 24.31 -1.78
N LEU A 178 -15.14 24.69 -2.24
CA LEU A 178 -15.47 26.10 -2.53
C LEU A 178 -15.40 26.98 -1.27
N GLU A 179 -15.78 26.45 -0.11
CA GLU A 179 -15.69 27.14 1.18
C GLU A 179 -14.26 27.28 1.69
N SER A 180 -13.38 26.32 1.38
CA SER A 180 -12.02 26.24 1.92
C SER A 180 -10.94 26.95 1.10
N GLY A 181 -11.22 27.42 -0.12
CA GLY A 181 -10.20 28.11 -0.91
C GLY A 181 -10.46 28.13 -2.42
N GLY A 182 -11.57 27.57 -2.85
CA GLY A 182 -11.96 27.52 -4.26
C GLY A 182 -11.64 26.16 -4.91
N LEU A 183 -12.18 25.99 -6.11
CA LEU A 183 -12.02 24.79 -6.94
C LEU A 183 -11.81 25.24 -8.38
N SER A 184 -10.74 24.80 -9.01
CA SER A 184 -10.49 25.12 -10.42
C SER A 184 -11.46 24.34 -11.33
N PHE A 185 -11.69 24.86 -12.54
CA PHE A 185 -12.46 24.13 -13.56
C PHE A 185 -11.79 22.77 -13.88
N THR A 186 -10.48 22.73 -13.88
CA THR A 186 -9.71 21.51 -14.09
C THR A 186 -10.06 20.46 -13.05
N GLU A 187 -9.98 20.78 -11.76
CA GLU A 187 -10.34 19.85 -10.68
C GLU A 187 -11.82 19.44 -10.75
N MET A 188 -12.73 20.38 -11.06
CA MET A 188 -14.13 20.07 -11.23
C MET A 188 -14.38 19.11 -12.40
N SER A 189 -13.60 19.19 -13.46
CA SER A 189 -13.73 18.32 -14.65
C SER A 189 -13.28 16.87 -14.41
N TYR A 190 -12.53 16.60 -13.33
CA TYR A 190 -12.12 15.24 -12.96
C TYR A 190 -13.30 14.25 -12.94
N GLN A 191 -14.42 14.68 -12.34
CA GLN A 191 -15.63 13.86 -12.28
C GLN A 191 -16.18 13.46 -13.64
N LEU A 192 -16.07 14.36 -14.64
CA LEU A 192 -16.53 14.07 -15.99
C LEU A 192 -15.68 12.98 -16.65
N LEU A 193 -14.36 13.05 -16.42
CA LEU A 193 -13.41 12.04 -16.93
C LEU A 193 -13.69 10.67 -16.31
N GLN A 194 -13.78 10.59 -14.98
CA GLN A 194 -14.09 9.32 -14.29
C GLN A 194 -15.47 8.77 -14.68
N SER A 195 -16.46 9.65 -14.93
CA SER A 195 -17.75 9.21 -15.41
C SER A 195 -17.70 8.66 -16.83
N LEU A 196 -16.89 9.25 -17.70
CA LEU A 196 -16.65 8.74 -19.06
C LEU A 196 -15.96 7.37 -19.02
N ASP A 197 -15.06 7.13 -18.07
CA ASP A 197 -14.40 5.83 -17.88
C ASP A 197 -15.42 4.72 -17.74
N PHE A 198 -16.48 4.92 -16.95
CA PHE A 198 -17.52 3.89 -16.80
C PHE A 198 -18.23 3.60 -18.12
N VAL A 199 -18.57 4.63 -18.91
CA VAL A 199 -19.20 4.48 -20.22
C VAL A 199 -18.29 3.73 -21.19
N GLU A 200 -17.01 4.08 -21.25
CA GLU A 200 -16.04 3.44 -22.14
C GLU A 200 -15.77 1.97 -21.74
N LEU A 201 -15.66 1.71 -20.44
CA LEU A 201 -15.52 0.34 -19.94
C LEU A 201 -16.76 -0.50 -20.19
N TYR A 202 -17.96 0.08 -20.11
CA TYR A 202 -19.21 -0.59 -20.51
C TYR A 202 -19.21 -0.92 -22.01
N ARG A 203 -18.87 0.04 -22.87
CA ARG A 203 -18.84 -0.15 -24.33
C ARG A 203 -17.82 -1.22 -24.76
N ARG A 204 -16.63 -1.18 -24.18
CA ARG A 204 -15.49 -2.01 -24.58
C ARG A 204 -15.52 -3.41 -23.97
N PHE A 205 -15.94 -3.51 -22.73
CA PHE A 205 -15.79 -4.73 -21.94
C PHE A 205 -17.07 -5.22 -21.26
N GLY A 206 -18.20 -4.56 -21.48
CA GLY A 206 -19.47 -4.90 -20.82
C GLY A 206 -19.41 -4.68 -19.30
N CYS A 207 -18.61 -3.72 -18.84
CA CYS A 207 -18.46 -3.44 -17.42
C CYS A 207 -19.73 -2.81 -16.84
N THR A 208 -20.32 -3.44 -15.82
CA THR A 208 -21.57 -3.00 -15.21
C THR A 208 -21.45 -2.70 -13.72
N ALA A 209 -20.25 -2.80 -13.13
CA ALA A 209 -20.06 -2.46 -11.73
C ALA A 209 -18.79 -1.62 -11.53
N GLN A 210 -18.88 -0.58 -10.67
CA GLN A 210 -17.75 0.20 -10.20
C GLN A 210 -17.63 0.08 -8.69
N ILE A 211 -16.40 -0.13 -8.21
CA ILE A 211 -16.07 -0.12 -6.80
C ILE A 211 -15.04 0.97 -6.49
N GLY A 212 -15.02 1.45 -5.24
CA GLY A 212 -14.07 2.49 -4.82
C GLY A 212 -14.17 2.82 -3.35
N GLY A 213 -13.36 3.77 -2.87
CA GLY A 213 -13.49 4.33 -1.52
C GLY A 213 -14.81 5.10 -1.34
N ASN A 214 -15.29 5.22 -0.12
CA ASN A 214 -16.54 5.93 0.17
C ASN A 214 -16.50 7.41 -0.20
N ASP A 215 -15.33 8.00 -0.22
CA ASP A 215 -15.10 9.35 -0.75
C ASP A 215 -15.38 9.47 -2.26
N GLN A 216 -15.34 8.35 -3.00
CA GLN A 216 -15.63 8.26 -4.43
C GLN A 216 -17.13 8.11 -4.76
N TRP A 217 -18.03 7.97 -3.77
CA TRP A 217 -19.45 7.73 -4.01
C TRP A 217 -20.08 8.70 -5.00
N GLY A 218 -19.75 9.99 -4.86
CA GLY A 218 -20.24 11.04 -5.77
C GLY A 218 -19.76 10.88 -7.21
N ASN A 219 -18.49 10.50 -7.42
CA ASN A 219 -17.94 10.27 -8.75
C ASN A 219 -18.51 9.01 -9.37
N ILE A 220 -18.60 7.92 -8.60
CA ILE A 220 -19.13 6.63 -9.06
C ILE A 220 -20.60 6.75 -9.49
N THR A 221 -21.43 7.40 -8.68
CA THR A 221 -22.86 7.61 -9.02
C THR A 221 -23.05 8.54 -10.21
N ALA A 222 -22.14 9.50 -10.44
CA ALA A 222 -22.15 10.31 -11.65
C ALA A 222 -21.85 9.47 -12.90
N GLY A 223 -20.94 8.50 -12.80
CA GLY A 223 -20.64 7.55 -13.87
C GLY A 223 -21.86 6.73 -14.24
N LEU A 224 -22.60 6.21 -13.26
CA LEU A 224 -23.87 5.49 -13.50
C LEU A 224 -24.92 6.38 -14.17
N ASP A 225 -25.03 7.65 -13.75
CA ASP A 225 -25.98 8.59 -14.36
C ASP A 225 -25.61 8.89 -15.81
N LEU A 226 -24.32 9.04 -16.11
CA LEU A 226 -23.81 9.23 -17.45
C LEU A 226 -24.07 7.99 -18.33
N LEU A 227 -23.77 6.78 -17.82
CA LEU A 227 -24.04 5.51 -18.50
C LEU A 227 -25.51 5.38 -18.90
N ARG A 228 -26.42 5.70 -17.97
CA ARG A 228 -27.86 5.69 -18.26
C ARG A 228 -28.24 6.68 -19.35
N ARG A 229 -27.66 7.90 -19.34
CA ARG A 229 -28.00 8.96 -20.32
C ARG A 229 -27.42 8.71 -21.70
N MET A 230 -26.23 8.13 -21.80
CA MET A 230 -25.55 7.93 -23.08
C MET A 230 -25.91 6.58 -23.72
N GLU A 231 -26.00 5.53 -22.91
CA GLU A 231 -26.14 4.15 -23.41
C GLU A 231 -27.48 3.49 -23.06
N SER A 232 -28.35 4.19 -22.29
CA SER A 232 -29.53 3.54 -21.66
C SER A 232 -29.15 2.32 -20.84
N GLY A 233 -27.88 2.23 -20.42
CA GLY A 233 -27.32 1.15 -19.63
C GLY A 233 -27.68 1.25 -18.15
N SER A 234 -27.58 0.13 -17.46
CA SER A 234 -27.67 0.03 -16.00
C SER A 234 -26.40 -0.54 -15.43
N GLY A 235 -26.13 -0.27 -14.16
CA GLY A 235 -24.96 -0.78 -13.48
C GLY A 235 -25.06 -0.60 -11.97
N HIS A 236 -24.03 -1.04 -11.28
CA HIS A 236 -23.94 -1.04 -9.83
C HIS A 236 -22.76 -0.18 -9.35
N ALA A 237 -22.98 0.53 -8.25
CA ALA A 237 -21.96 1.23 -7.49
C ALA A 237 -21.81 0.57 -6.13
N MET A 238 -20.57 0.40 -5.69
CA MET A 238 -20.25 -0.09 -4.37
C MET A 238 -19.04 0.65 -3.81
N THR A 239 -19.11 1.01 -2.53
CA THR A 239 -17.98 1.69 -1.88
C THR A 239 -17.53 0.97 -0.63
N PHE A 240 -16.24 1.11 -0.36
CA PHE A 240 -15.59 0.66 0.86
C PHE A 240 -15.46 1.80 1.86
N PRO A 241 -15.54 1.53 3.18
CA PRO A 241 -15.30 2.56 4.17
C PRO A 241 -13.88 3.12 4.03
N LEU A 242 -13.73 4.41 4.32
CA LEU A 242 -12.40 4.98 4.51
C LEU A 242 -11.82 4.40 5.79
N VAL A 243 -10.80 3.57 5.66
CA VAL A 243 -10.19 2.91 6.79
C VAL A 243 -9.23 3.86 7.48
N THR A 244 -9.51 4.13 8.74
CA THR A 244 -8.63 4.86 9.64
C THR A 244 -8.19 3.95 10.77
N ASP A 245 -7.03 4.23 11.33
CA ASP A 245 -6.60 3.61 12.57
C ASP A 245 -7.39 4.18 13.77
N SER A 246 -7.17 3.63 14.95
CA SER A 246 -7.79 4.06 16.22
C SER A 246 -7.40 5.48 16.65
N ALA A 247 -6.41 6.11 15.99
CA ALA A 247 -6.03 7.51 16.17
C ALA A 247 -6.71 8.45 15.14
N GLY A 248 -7.55 7.90 14.23
CA GLY A 248 -8.23 8.66 13.18
C GLY A 248 -7.37 8.97 11.95
N GLN A 249 -6.18 8.38 11.84
CA GLN A 249 -5.32 8.53 10.67
C GLN A 249 -5.71 7.52 9.57
N LYS A 250 -5.62 7.93 8.30
CA LYS A 250 -5.84 7.00 7.18
C LYS A 250 -4.84 5.86 7.23
N ILE A 251 -5.33 4.62 7.01
CA ILE A 251 -4.51 3.40 6.97
C ILE A 251 -3.32 3.56 6.00
N GLY A 252 -2.18 2.96 6.36
CA GLY A 252 -0.97 3.02 5.54
C GLY A 252 -0.13 4.27 5.76
N LYS A 253 -0.34 4.99 6.87
CA LYS A 253 0.59 6.01 7.37
C LYS A 253 1.52 5.39 8.40
N SER A 254 2.82 5.62 8.26
CA SER A 254 3.82 5.23 9.27
C SER A 254 3.75 6.14 10.49
N THR A 255 4.32 5.71 11.60
CA THR A 255 4.42 6.49 12.85
C THR A 255 5.06 7.87 12.65
N GLY A 256 5.87 8.05 11.61
CA GLY A 256 6.46 9.34 11.19
C GLY A 256 5.58 10.16 10.23
N GLY A 257 4.33 9.74 9.94
CA GLY A 257 3.41 10.43 9.03
C GLY A 257 3.62 10.16 7.53
N GLY A 258 4.62 9.33 7.16
CA GLY A 258 4.86 8.89 5.79
C GLY A 258 3.87 7.83 5.31
N SER A 259 3.76 7.61 4.00
CA SER A 259 3.00 6.48 3.45
C SER A 259 3.81 5.18 3.53
N VAL A 260 3.14 4.06 3.80
CA VAL A 260 3.70 2.72 3.69
C VAL A 260 3.42 2.21 2.27
N TRP A 261 4.49 2.10 1.48
CA TRP A 261 4.43 1.78 0.07
C TRP A 261 4.51 0.28 -0.20
N LEU A 262 4.02 -0.17 -1.35
CA LEU A 262 4.12 -1.57 -1.76
C LEU A 262 5.43 -1.87 -2.51
N ASP A 263 6.12 -0.83 -2.98
CA ASP A 263 7.43 -0.98 -3.61
C ASP A 263 8.52 -1.17 -2.55
N ALA A 264 9.33 -2.21 -2.70
CA ALA A 264 10.40 -2.56 -1.75
C ALA A 264 11.51 -1.49 -1.66
N ALA A 265 11.70 -0.68 -2.72
CA ALA A 265 12.66 0.42 -2.70
C ALA A 265 12.17 1.62 -1.88
N MET A 266 10.85 1.79 -1.73
CA MET A 266 10.24 2.88 -0.96
C MET A 266 9.89 2.47 0.48
N THR A 267 9.46 1.23 0.68
CA THR A 267 9.23 0.61 1.99
C THR A 267 9.71 -0.82 1.93
N SER A 268 10.82 -1.11 2.59
CA SER A 268 11.40 -2.46 2.55
C SER A 268 10.44 -3.50 3.13
N PRO A 269 10.55 -4.79 2.75
CA PRO A 269 9.76 -5.87 3.33
C PRO A 269 9.87 -5.90 4.87
N TYR A 270 11.05 -5.59 5.41
CA TYR A 270 11.26 -5.50 6.86
C TYR A 270 10.48 -4.33 7.48
N ALA A 271 10.50 -3.15 6.86
CA ALA A 271 9.75 -1.98 7.34
C ALA A 271 8.24 -2.22 7.28
N LEU A 272 7.73 -2.86 6.20
CA LEU A 272 6.33 -3.28 6.09
C LEU A 272 5.95 -4.27 7.21
N TRP A 273 6.82 -5.25 7.48
CA TRP A 273 6.61 -6.22 8.55
C TRP A 273 6.57 -5.56 9.94
N GLN A 274 7.50 -4.63 10.21
CA GLN A 274 7.54 -3.83 11.44
C GLN A 274 6.30 -2.93 11.58
N PHE A 275 5.85 -2.30 10.49
CA PHE A 275 4.61 -1.53 10.48
C PHE A 275 3.44 -2.39 10.97
N CYS A 276 3.27 -3.59 10.43
CA CYS A 276 2.20 -4.50 10.84
C CYS A 276 2.34 -4.96 12.30
N LEU A 277 3.56 -5.23 12.75
CA LEU A 277 3.82 -5.58 14.14
C LEU A 277 3.48 -4.46 15.12
N ASN A 278 3.55 -3.20 14.70
CA ASN A 278 3.30 -2.04 15.54
C ASN A 278 1.84 -1.54 15.48
N VAL A 279 0.97 -2.21 14.71
CA VAL A 279 -0.47 -1.91 14.69
C VAL A 279 -1.06 -2.04 16.09
N ASP A 280 -1.91 -1.08 16.47
CA ASP A 280 -2.62 -1.10 17.76
C ASP A 280 -3.50 -2.37 17.88
N ASP A 281 -3.62 -2.90 19.07
CA ASP A 281 -4.42 -4.10 19.33
C ASP A 281 -5.89 -3.92 18.90
N ARG A 282 -6.41 -2.68 18.99
CA ARG A 282 -7.77 -2.31 18.55
C ARG A 282 -7.96 -2.38 17.04
N ASP A 283 -6.88 -2.24 16.27
CA ASP A 283 -6.92 -2.15 14.81
C ASP A 283 -6.52 -3.47 14.12
N ALA A 284 -5.81 -4.35 14.83
CA ALA A 284 -5.22 -5.56 14.27
C ALA A 284 -6.27 -6.47 13.59
N GLY A 285 -7.41 -6.73 14.24
CA GLY A 285 -8.48 -7.52 13.65
C GLY A 285 -9.10 -6.87 12.41
N THR A 286 -9.25 -5.54 12.41
CA THR A 286 -9.71 -4.79 11.24
C THR A 286 -8.73 -4.90 10.08
N TYR A 287 -7.44 -4.76 10.32
CA TYR A 287 -6.42 -4.88 9.28
C TYR A 287 -6.35 -6.30 8.70
N LEU A 288 -6.50 -7.34 9.54
CA LEU A 288 -6.62 -8.72 9.07
C LEU A 288 -7.80 -8.91 8.11
N ARG A 289 -8.97 -8.36 8.43
CA ARG A 289 -10.16 -8.43 7.56
C ARG A 289 -9.97 -7.71 6.23
N LEU A 290 -9.39 -6.53 6.27
CA LEU A 290 -9.32 -5.65 5.09
C LEU A 290 -8.17 -6.02 4.15
N LEU A 291 -6.99 -6.35 4.69
CA LEU A 291 -5.72 -6.45 3.97
C LEU A 291 -5.25 -7.88 3.71
N THR A 292 -6.02 -8.90 4.13
CA THR A 292 -5.64 -10.30 3.96
C THR A 292 -6.78 -11.14 3.41
N PHE A 293 -6.46 -12.38 3.02
CA PHE A 293 -7.44 -13.40 2.64
C PHE A 293 -7.70 -14.43 3.73
N ILE A 294 -7.22 -14.16 4.96
CA ILE A 294 -7.46 -15.05 6.11
C ILE A 294 -8.97 -15.21 6.33
N GLY A 295 -9.39 -16.46 6.62
CA GLY A 295 -10.78 -16.80 6.83
C GLY A 295 -11.35 -16.26 8.15
N GLN A 296 -12.68 -16.25 8.24
CA GLN A 296 -13.42 -15.69 9.38
C GLN A 296 -13.03 -16.34 10.70
N ASP A 297 -13.04 -17.67 10.75
CA ASP A 297 -12.77 -18.42 11.99
C ASP A 297 -11.36 -18.10 12.54
N GLU A 298 -10.36 -17.97 11.68
CA GLU A 298 -9.00 -17.64 12.09
C GLU A 298 -8.90 -16.20 12.60
N VAL A 299 -9.57 -15.23 11.93
CA VAL A 299 -9.57 -13.84 12.39
C VAL A 299 -10.28 -13.72 13.75
N GLU A 300 -11.42 -14.40 13.95
CA GLU A 300 -12.14 -14.39 15.22
C GLU A 300 -11.30 -15.03 16.34
N ALA A 301 -10.59 -16.11 16.05
CA ALA A 301 -9.66 -16.72 17.02
C ALA A 301 -8.50 -15.77 17.38
N LEU A 302 -7.99 -14.99 16.41
CA LEU A 302 -6.95 -13.99 16.66
C LEU A 302 -7.48 -12.79 17.45
N ASP A 303 -8.72 -12.36 17.23
CA ASP A 303 -9.38 -11.32 18.03
C ASP A 303 -9.50 -11.75 19.49
N VAL A 304 -9.93 -13.00 19.75
CA VAL A 304 -9.97 -13.58 21.11
C VAL A 304 -8.57 -13.63 21.74
N ALA A 305 -7.58 -14.12 20.99
CA ALA A 305 -6.20 -14.20 21.48
C ALA A 305 -5.62 -12.81 21.82
N THR A 306 -5.98 -11.77 21.05
CA THR A 306 -5.59 -10.39 21.31
C THR A 306 -6.22 -9.85 22.58
N ALA A 307 -7.50 -10.17 22.84
CA ALA A 307 -8.19 -9.76 24.07
C ALA A 307 -7.62 -10.45 25.31
N GLU A 308 -7.30 -11.76 25.22
CA GLU A 308 -6.80 -12.53 26.36
C GLU A 308 -5.32 -12.29 26.65
N LYS A 309 -4.49 -12.16 25.61
CA LYS A 309 -3.02 -12.09 25.72
C LYS A 309 -2.44 -11.03 24.75
N PRO A 310 -2.75 -9.73 24.91
CA PRO A 310 -2.31 -8.69 23.97
C PRO A 310 -0.79 -8.63 23.79
N HIS A 311 -0.03 -8.91 24.87
CA HIS A 311 1.43 -8.91 24.83
C HIS A 311 2.04 -9.97 23.89
N ALA A 312 1.30 -11.02 23.53
CA ALA A 312 1.73 -12.03 22.57
C ALA A 312 1.72 -11.51 21.13
N ARG A 313 0.92 -10.45 20.84
CA ARG A 313 0.78 -9.83 19.53
C ARG A 313 0.51 -10.84 18.41
N ALA A 314 -0.36 -11.82 18.67
CA ALA A 314 -0.62 -12.93 17.74
C ALA A 314 -1.24 -12.43 16.42
N ALA A 315 -2.22 -11.53 16.51
CA ALA A 315 -2.89 -10.94 15.36
C ALA A 315 -1.92 -10.11 14.51
N GLN A 316 -1.09 -9.26 15.15
CA GLN A 316 -0.10 -8.44 14.44
C GLN A 316 0.97 -9.29 13.75
N ARG A 317 1.44 -10.35 14.38
CA ARG A 317 2.41 -11.28 13.76
C ARG A 317 1.82 -11.98 12.55
N ARG A 318 0.57 -12.44 12.67
CA ARG A 318 -0.12 -13.09 11.55
C ARG A 318 -0.38 -12.12 10.41
N LEU A 319 -0.78 -10.87 10.73
CA LEU A 319 -0.95 -9.79 9.77
C LEU A 319 0.38 -9.48 9.04
N ALA A 320 1.47 -9.36 9.79
CA ALA A 320 2.79 -9.05 9.24
C ALA A 320 3.29 -10.13 8.28
N ASP A 321 3.19 -11.40 8.68
CA ASP A 321 3.59 -12.52 7.86
C ASP A 321 2.73 -12.60 6.59
N GLU A 322 1.41 -12.44 6.69
CA GLU A 322 0.49 -12.51 5.57
C GLU A 322 0.68 -11.35 4.59
N LEU A 323 0.80 -10.12 5.11
CA LEU A 323 0.91 -8.94 4.25
C LEU A 323 2.27 -8.90 3.51
N VAL A 324 3.36 -9.28 4.17
CA VAL A 324 4.66 -9.40 3.50
C VAL A 324 4.63 -10.52 2.46
N ALA A 325 4.03 -11.67 2.76
CA ALA A 325 3.88 -12.76 1.79
C ALA A 325 3.06 -12.32 0.57
N LEU A 326 1.98 -11.58 0.79
CA LEU A 326 1.09 -11.09 -0.26
C LEU A 326 1.77 -10.04 -1.16
N VAL A 327 2.56 -9.14 -0.59
CA VAL A 327 3.17 -8.02 -1.31
C VAL A 327 4.54 -8.38 -1.89
N HIS A 328 5.36 -9.13 -1.17
CA HIS A 328 6.75 -9.39 -1.55
C HIS A 328 7.08 -10.87 -1.80
N GLY A 329 6.19 -11.78 -1.41
CA GLY A 329 6.37 -13.22 -1.55
C GLY A 329 6.71 -13.92 -0.24
N ALA A 330 6.46 -15.24 -0.21
CA ALA A 330 6.62 -16.05 1.01
C ALA A 330 8.10 -16.14 1.47
N ASP A 331 9.04 -16.10 0.54
CA ASP A 331 10.47 -16.17 0.85
C ASP A 331 10.94 -14.96 1.65
N GLU A 332 10.38 -13.76 1.36
CA GLU A 332 10.68 -12.54 2.10
C GLU A 332 10.25 -12.63 3.57
N VAL A 333 9.18 -13.37 3.88
CA VAL A 333 8.74 -13.59 5.27
C VAL A 333 9.84 -14.31 6.06
N VAL A 334 10.51 -15.28 5.45
CA VAL A 334 11.61 -16.00 6.10
C VAL A 334 12.78 -15.07 6.36
N LEU A 335 13.14 -14.23 5.38
CA LEU A 335 14.25 -13.28 5.49
C LEU A 335 13.98 -12.21 6.55
N VAL A 336 12.80 -11.58 6.56
CA VAL A 336 12.47 -10.56 7.56
C VAL A 336 12.39 -11.12 8.98
N LYS A 337 11.92 -12.36 9.14
CA LYS A 337 11.90 -13.02 10.46
C LYS A 337 13.30 -13.38 10.94
N ALA A 338 14.17 -13.83 10.04
CA ALA A 338 15.58 -14.08 10.35
C ALA A 338 16.29 -12.76 10.77
N ALA A 339 16.05 -11.68 10.01
CA ALA A 339 16.58 -10.35 10.33
C ALA A 339 16.10 -9.86 11.69
N ALA A 340 14.80 -9.96 11.97
CA ALA A 340 14.24 -9.59 13.27
C ALA A 340 14.84 -10.41 14.41
N ALA A 341 14.97 -11.72 14.24
CA ALA A 341 15.59 -12.59 15.24
C ALA A 341 17.06 -12.20 15.48
N ALA A 342 17.82 -11.96 14.41
CA ALA A 342 19.22 -11.57 14.49
C ALA A 342 19.40 -10.21 15.19
N LEU A 343 18.58 -9.20 14.86
CA LEU A 343 18.66 -7.87 15.47
C LEU A 343 18.37 -7.87 16.97
N PHE A 344 17.50 -8.77 17.44
CA PHE A 344 17.16 -8.86 18.86
C PHE A 344 17.92 -9.95 19.64
N GLY A 345 19.00 -10.50 19.06
CA GLY A 345 19.93 -11.40 19.73
C GLY A 345 19.56 -12.88 19.69
N GLY A 346 18.60 -13.25 18.83
CA GLY A 346 18.20 -14.65 18.60
C GLY A 346 18.86 -15.29 17.37
N GLY A 347 19.81 -14.61 16.71
CA GLY A 347 20.49 -15.10 15.50
C GLY A 347 21.82 -14.34 15.28
N THR A 348 22.52 -14.70 14.20
CA THR A 348 23.79 -14.13 13.79
C THR A 348 23.55 -13.05 12.73
N LEU A 349 23.96 -11.82 12.97
CA LEU A 349 23.83 -10.73 12.01
C LEU A 349 24.64 -10.96 10.72
N ALA A 350 25.77 -11.65 10.84
CA ALA A 350 26.63 -11.98 9.71
C ALA A 350 26.01 -12.98 8.71
N ASP A 351 24.96 -13.73 9.12
CA ASP A 351 24.26 -14.69 8.25
C ASP A 351 23.21 -13.99 7.33
N LEU A 352 22.89 -12.70 7.61
CA LEU A 352 22.00 -11.92 6.77
C LEU A 352 22.76 -11.40 5.55
N ASP A 353 22.13 -11.41 4.38
CA ASP A 353 22.67 -10.73 3.21
C ASP A 353 22.69 -9.20 3.40
N GLU A 354 23.53 -8.49 2.62
CA GLU A 354 23.71 -7.03 2.78
C GLU A 354 22.41 -6.25 2.57
N ALA A 355 21.56 -6.67 1.62
CA ALA A 355 20.32 -5.97 1.32
C ALA A 355 19.32 -6.09 2.48
N THR A 356 19.13 -7.30 3.00
CA THR A 356 18.27 -7.57 4.17
C THR A 356 18.78 -6.85 5.42
N LEU A 357 20.10 -6.88 5.67
CA LEU A 357 20.68 -6.16 6.80
C LEU A 357 20.51 -4.66 6.67
N THR A 358 20.80 -4.09 5.50
CA THR A 358 20.61 -2.64 5.23
C THR A 358 19.15 -2.23 5.46
N ALA A 359 18.21 -3.00 4.94
CA ALA A 359 16.79 -2.73 5.12
C ALA A 359 16.35 -2.81 6.60
N ALA A 360 16.87 -3.77 7.34
CA ALA A 360 16.56 -3.96 8.75
C ALA A 360 17.17 -2.87 9.65
N LEU A 361 18.29 -2.26 9.23
CA LEU A 361 18.99 -1.20 9.97
C LEU A 361 18.51 0.20 9.59
N ALA A 362 17.76 0.38 8.50
CA ALA A 362 17.45 1.69 7.91
C ALA A 362 16.74 2.67 8.85
N GLU A 363 15.95 2.18 9.82
CA GLU A 363 15.22 3.02 10.78
C GLU A 363 15.97 3.19 12.12
N ALA A 364 17.10 2.52 12.30
CA ALA A 364 17.88 2.65 13.52
C ALA A 364 18.71 3.95 13.51
N PRO A 365 18.92 4.60 14.67
CA PRO A 365 19.88 5.69 14.78
C PRO A 365 21.22 5.28 14.20
N SER A 366 21.81 6.11 13.33
CA SER A 366 23.09 5.80 12.69
C SER A 366 24.09 6.93 12.79
N ILE A 367 25.37 6.56 12.79
CA ILE A 367 26.50 7.47 12.66
C ILE A 367 27.46 6.95 11.60
N THR A 368 28.13 7.86 10.90
CA THR A 368 29.13 7.51 9.89
C THR A 368 30.54 7.71 10.45
N VAL A 369 31.39 6.70 10.29
CA VAL A 369 32.80 6.76 10.68
C VAL A 369 33.66 6.78 9.43
N THR A 370 34.57 7.78 9.37
CA THR A 370 35.58 7.90 8.31
C THR A 370 36.95 7.84 8.95
N GLY A 371 37.85 7.00 8.45
CA GLY A 371 39.19 6.81 9.01
C GLY A 371 39.28 5.72 10.06
N GLU A 372 40.07 5.91 11.11
CA GLU A 372 40.24 4.94 12.22
C GLU A 372 38.93 4.74 12.99
N THR A 373 38.62 3.48 13.29
CA THR A 373 37.41 3.12 14.06
C THR A 373 37.61 3.55 15.53
N PRO A 374 36.73 4.43 16.08
CA PRO A 374 36.78 4.78 17.49
C PRO A 374 36.47 3.59 18.41
N SER A 375 36.76 3.71 19.70
CA SER A 375 36.39 2.69 20.69
C SER A 375 34.88 2.50 20.76
N VAL A 376 34.43 1.30 21.16
CA VAL A 376 33.00 1.02 21.37
C VAL A 376 32.36 2.01 22.36
N VAL A 377 33.10 2.46 23.34
CA VAL A 377 32.67 3.49 24.30
C VAL A 377 32.44 4.83 23.60
N ASP A 378 33.33 5.26 22.72
CA ASP A 378 33.18 6.52 22.00
C ASP A 378 32.05 6.45 21.00
N LEU A 379 31.91 5.34 20.25
CA LEU A 379 30.79 5.11 19.33
C LEU A 379 29.44 5.16 20.05
N LEU A 380 29.30 4.49 21.20
CA LEU A 380 28.08 4.53 22.00
C LEU A 380 27.79 5.92 22.56
N ALA A 381 28.84 6.64 22.99
CA ALA A 381 28.69 7.99 23.51
C ALA A 381 28.18 8.95 22.44
N ASP A 382 28.82 8.95 21.28
CA ASP A 382 28.52 9.88 20.19
C ASP A 382 27.14 9.52 19.54
N GLY A 383 26.93 8.26 19.23
CA GLY A 383 25.73 7.83 18.48
C GLY A 383 24.44 7.80 19.32
N LEU A 384 24.54 7.62 20.63
CA LEU A 384 23.39 7.61 21.54
C LEU A 384 23.30 8.86 22.42
N SER A 385 24.12 9.88 22.15
CA SER A 385 24.16 11.12 22.92
C SER A 385 24.36 10.87 24.43
N LEU A 386 25.27 9.94 24.78
CA LEU A 386 25.59 9.58 26.15
C LEU A 386 26.89 10.29 26.60
N SER A 387 27.05 10.50 27.89
CA SER A 387 28.37 10.82 28.40
C SER A 387 29.32 9.61 28.27
N ARG A 388 30.61 9.85 28.04
CA ARG A 388 31.62 8.77 28.01
C ARG A 388 31.61 7.92 29.28
N SER A 389 31.28 8.51 30.43
CA SER A 389 31.16 7.79 31.70
C SER A 389 29.99 6.83 31.70
N GLU A 390 28.85 7.20 31.13
CA GLU A 390 27.68 6.34 31.00
C GLU A 390 27.91 5.20 30.00
N ALA A 391 28.53 5.48 28.86
CA ALA A 391 28.90 4.48 27.88
C ALA A 391 29.90 3.46 28.47
N ARG A 392 30.93 3.94 29.19
CA ARG A 392 31.90 3.08 29.88
C ARG A 392 31.24 2.22 30.96
N ARG A 393 30.32 2.79 31.73
CA ARG A 393 29.53 2.03 32.71
C ARG A 393 28.70 0.94 32.04
N ALA A 394 28.05 1.23 30.92
CA ALA A 394 27.28 0.23 30.18
C ALA A 394 28.14 -0.96 29.74
N VAL A 395 29.38 -0.72 29.28
CA VAL A 395 30.31 -1.79 28.93
C VAL A 395 30.69 -2.61 30.17
N ARG A 396 31.11 -1.95 31.27
CA ARG A 396 31.55 -2.64 32.49
C ARG A 396 30.43 -3.46 33.16
N GLU A 397 29.21 -2.96 33.14
CA GLU A 397 28.04 -3.67 33.66
C GLU A 397 27.54 -4.77 32.70
N GLY A 398 28.17 -4.93 31.52
CA GLY A 398 27.86 -5.93 30.52
C GLY A 398 26.55 -5.68 29.80
N GLY A 399 26.16 -4.40 29.70
CA GLY A 399 25.00 -3.93 28.96
C GLY A 399 25.33 -3.46 27.54
N ALA A 400 26.58 -3.53 27.08
CA ALA A 400 27.01 -3.17 25.75
C ALA A 400 27.27 -4.40 24.88
N TYR A 401 26.86 -4.33 23.62
CA TYR A 401 27.03 -5.41 22.64
C TYR A 401 27.51 -4.83 21.32
N LEU A 402 28.42 -5.54 20.64
CA LEU A 402 28.85 -5.33 19.26
C LEU A 402 28.44 -6.54 18.44
N ASN A 403 27.65 -6.34 17.40
CA ASN A 403 27.12 -7.42 16.55
C ASN A 403 26.53 -8.61 17.34
N ASN A 404 25.79 -8.29 18.39
CA ASN A 404 25.23 -9.22 19.39
C ASN A 404 26.22 -9.87 20.34
N ALA A 405 27.53 -9.76 20.13
CA ALA A 405 28.55 -10.21 21.07
C ALA A 405 28.68 -9.20 22.22
N LYS A 406 28.73 -9.70 23.45
CA LYS A 406 28.86 -8.87 24.64
C LYS A 406 30.26 -8.25 24.71
N VAL A 407 30.31 -6.92 24.86
CA VAL A 407 31.58 -6.19 25.05
C VAL A 407 31.81 -5.99 26.55
N THR A 408 32.97 -6.43 27.01
CA THR A 408 33.37 -6.34 28.45
C THR A 408 34.59 -5.48 28.69
N ASP A 409 35.35 -5.16 27.63
CA ASP A 409 36.50 -4.28 27.67
C ASP A 409 36.10 -2.85 27.25
N ASP A 410 36.30 -1.87 28.14
CA ASP A 410 35.95 -0.47 27.87
C ASP A 410 36.96 0.25 26.95
N THR A 411 38.03 -0.43 26.55
CA THR A 411 39.02 0.02 25.55
C THR A 411 38.82 -0.68 24.18
N ALA A 412 37.82 -1.59 24.07
CA ALA A 412 37.61 -2.37 22.87
C ALA A 412 37.34 -1.48 21.63
N VAL A 413 38.03 -1.81 20.56
CA VAL A 413 37.83 -1.24 19.21
C VAL A 413 37.36 -2.37 18.29
N ALA A 414 36.40 -2.11 17.43
CA ALA A 414 35.96 -3.07 16.47
C ALA A 414 37.06 -3.38 15.45
N ALA A 415 37.32 -4.68 15.22
CA ALA A 415 38.26 -5.13 14.21
C ALA A 415 37.64 -5.06 12.81
N ASP A 416 38.44 -5.20 11.75
CA ASP A 416 37.92 -5.19 10.37
C ASP A 416 36.96 -6.34 10.12
N GLU A 417 37.13 -7.48 10.75
CA GLU A 417 36.26 -8.65 10.70
C GLU A 417 34.90 -8.44 11.37
N ASP A 418 34.77 -7.48 12.28
CA ASP A 418 33.50 -7.13 12.91
C ASP A 418 32.58 -6.34 11.97
N TRP A 419 33.13 -5.73 10.91
CA TRP A 419 32.35 -4.95 9.98
C TRP A 419 31.52 -5.85 9.06
N LEU A 420 30.22 -5.98 9.39
CA LEU A 420 29.25 -6.75 8.60
C LEU A 420 29.21 -6.20 7.16
N HIS A 421 29.42 -7.08 6.19
CA HIS A 421 29.58 -6.75 4.77
C HIS A 421 30.61 -5.63 4.50
N GLY A 422 31.61 -5.52 5.40
CA GLY A 422 32.61 -4.46 5.30
C GLY A 422 32.07 -3.04 5.52
N ARG A 423 30.85 -2.88 6.01
CA ARG A 423 30.14 -1.58 6.03
C ARG A 423 29.48 -1.24 7.38
N PHE A 424 28.93 -2.20 8.08
CA PHE A 424 28.10 -1.95 9.26
C PHE A 424 28.66 -2.54 10.54
N LEU A 425 28.56 -1.79 11.66
CA LEU A 425 28.62 -2.34 13.00
C LEU A 425 27.29 -2.10 13.69
N VAL A 426 26.75 -3.08 14.38
CA VAL A 426 25.54 -2.95 15.16
C VAL A 426 25.88 -2.94 16.64
N LEU A 427 25.74 -1.76 17.25
CA LEU A 427 25.94 -1.57 18.68
C LEU A 427 24.60 -1.60 19.42
N ARG A 428 24.57 -2.20 20.62
CA ARG A 428 23.39 -2.14 21.48
C ARG A 428 23.75 -1.75 22.89
N LYS A 429 22.87 -0.94 23.51
CA LYS A 429 22.89 -0.67 24.96
C LYS A 429 21.64 -1.31 25.57
N GLY A 430 21.83 -2.37 26.33
CA GLY A 430 20.75 -3.19 26.87
C GLY A 430 19.98 -3.94 25.77
N LYS A 431 18.67 -4.18 26.02
CA LYS A 431 17.84 -5.00 25.12
C LYS A 431 17.16 -4.20 24.00
N ARG A 432 17.03 -2.88 24.12
CA ARG A 432 16.14 -2.08 23.25
C ARG A 432 16.83 -0.95 22.48
N THR A 433 17.96 -0.45 22.98
CA THR A 433 18.62 0.70 22.34
C THR A 433 19.67 0.19 21.37
N MET A 434 19.49 0.47 20.10
CA MET A 434 20.38 0.09 18.99
C MET A 434 21.00 1.34 18.39
N LEU A 435 22.22 1.20 17.89
CA LEU A 435 22.97 2.17 17.12
C LEU A 435 23.64 1.47 15.96
N VAL A 436 23.50 2.00 14.77
CA VAL A 436 24.23 1.54 13.58
C VAL A 436 25.43 2.44 13.36
N VAL A 437 26.58 1.85 13.14
CA VAL A 437 27.78 2.57 12.71
C VAL A 437 28.07 2.15 11.28
N GLU A 438 28.15 3.14 10.38
CA GLU A 438 28.41 2.89 8.98
C GLU A 438 29.78 3.45 8.59
N ARG A 439 30.46 2.75 7.68
CA ARG A 439 31.59 3.31 6.93
C ARG A 439 31.23 3.45 5.44
N PRO A 440 31.70 4.53 4.77
CA PRO A 440 31.48 4.70 3.34
C PRO A 440 31.98 3.47 2.57
N ARG A 441 31.28 3.11 1.49
CA ARG A 441 31.80 2.08 0.57
C ARG A 441 33.16 2.54 0.05
N SER A 442 34.17 1.71 0.18
CA SER A 442 35.42 1.91 -0.54
C SER A 442 35.09 1.80 -2.03
N GLY A 443 35.23 2.93 -2.76
CA GLY A 443 34.98 3.05 -4.18
C GLY A 443 35.88 2.14 -5.02
#